data_14dc726b1295ac81105bf7d8eb982735
#
_entry.id   14dc726b1295ac81105bf7d8eb982735
#
_cell.length_a   1.000
_cell.length_b   1.000
_cell.length_c   1.000
_cell.angle_alpha   90.00
_cell.angle_beta   90.00
_cell.angle_gamma   90.00
#
_symmetry.space_group_name_H-M   'P 1'
#
loop_
_entity.id
_entity.type
_entity.pdbx_description
1 polymer ?
#
loop_
_entity_poly.entity_id
_entity_poly.type
_entity_poly.pdbx_seq_one_letter_code
_entity_poly.pdbx_strand_id
1 'polypeptide(L)'
;MTATAPVILQFGTSRFLQAHVDLFAHEARAAGQDVPPIVIVQTTDNPERARRLAGFADPAGFPVILRGLRNGQRDERTVQVRSVREGLSAAVDWDRLVTLATTAVTHIVSNTGDMGYAIAEPDRAAPGDGMVPASFAGC
;
A
#
# COMPACT_ATOMS: atom_id res chain seq x y z
N MET A 1 -16.43 -24.56 1.33
CA MET A 1 -15.78 -23.32 0.84
C MET A 1 -14.77 -22.87 1.87
N THR A 2 -13.51 -22.86 1.53
CA THR A 2 -12.47 -22.21 2.33
C THR A 2 -12.64 -20.70 2.22
N ALA A 3 -12.86 -20.03 3.35
CA ALA A 3 -12.86 -18.57 3.39
C ALA A 3 -11.51 -18.07 2.90
N THR A 4 -11.51 -17.10 2.01
CA THR A 4 -10.28 -16.45 1.56
C THR A 4 -9.60 -15.78 2.76
N ALA A 5 -8.31 -16.08 2.95
CA ALA A 5 -7.57 -15.50 4.08
C ALA A 5 -7.58 -13.97 4.03
N PRO A 6 -7.77 -13.30 5.18
CA PRO A 6 -7.87 -11.85 5.24
C PRO A 6 -6.58 -11.16 4.76
N VAL A 7 -6.74 -10.01 4.13
CA VAL A 7 -5.64 -9.15 3.67
C VAL A 7 -5.92 -7.68 3.92
N ILE A 8 -4.85 -6.90 3.96
CA ILE A 8 -4.88 -5.44 3.91
C ILE A 8 -4.52 -5.02 2.48
N LEU A 9 -5.33 -4.19 1.83
CA LEU A 9 -4.96 -3.57 0.56
C LEU A 9 -4.27 -2.23 0.82
N GLN A 10 -3.08 -2.08 0.26
CA GLN A 10 -2.32 -0.84 0.31
C GLN A 10 -2.19 -0.24 -1.08
N PHE A 11 -2.85 0.89 -1.30
CA PHE A 11 -2.74 1.63 -2.56
C PHE A 11 -1.52 2.55 -2.52
N GLY A 12 -0.53 2.21 -3.30
CA GLY A 12 0.73 2.93 -3.44
C GLY A 12 1.96 2.08 -3.08
N THR A 13 3.00 2.29 -3.86
CA THR A 13 4.29 1.60 -3.75
C THR A 13 5.36 2.50 -3.14
N SER A 14 4.98 3.55 -2.43
CA SER A 14 5.92 4.55 -1.93
C SER A 14 6.83 3.99 -0.84
N ARG A 15 8.05 4.49 -0.79
CA ARG A 15 8.98 4.17 0.29
C ARG A 15 8.48 4.65 1.65
N PHE A 16 7.64 5.68 1.66
CA PHE A 16 6.99 6.16 2.87
C PHE A 16 6.09 5.08 3.48
N LEU A 17 5.20 4.46 2.69
CA LEU A 17 4.35 3.37 3.17
C LEU A 17 5.17 2.15 3.60
N GLN A 18 6.21 1.80 2.84
CA GLN A 18 7.10 0.69 3.18
C GLN A 18 7.80 0.90 4.53
N ALA A 19 8.25 2.12 4.80
CA ALA A 19 8.96 2.47 6.04
C ALA A 19 8.05 2.74 7.24
N HIS A 20 6.74 2.82 7.04
CA HIS A 20 5.77 3.09 8.09
C HIS A 20 4.74 1.96 8.18
N VAL A 21 3.73 1.94 7.33
CA VAL A 21 2.64 0.97 7.42
C VAL A 21 3.15 -0.47 7.35
N ASP A 22 3.99 -0.78 6.37
CA ASP A 22 4.50 -2.13 6.18
C ASP A 22 5.42 -2.56 7.33
N LEU A 23 6.26 -1.63 7.83
CA LEU A 23 7.09 -1.84 8.99
C LEU A 23 6.25 -2.07 10.26
N PHE A 24 5.25 -1.23 10.50
CA PHE A 24 4.40 -1.35 11.69
C PHE A 24 3.60 -2.66 11.68
N ALA A 25 3.06 -3.06 10.53
CA ALA A 25 2.40 -4.35 10.38
C ALA A 25 3.36 -5.52 10.66
N HIS A 26 4.61 -5.43 10.18
CA HIS A 26 5.64 -6.40 10.46
C HIS A 26 5.96 -6.50 11.96
N GLU A 27 6.18 -5.36 12.61
CA GLU A 27 6.49 -5.31 14.05
C GLU A 27 5.31 -5.82 14.91
N ALA A 28 4.07 -5.47 14.55
CA ALA A 28 2.88 -5.95 15.22
C ALA A 28 2.75 -7.48 15.13
N ARG A 29 2.98 -8.05 13.95
CA ARG A 29 2.98 -9.52 13.76
C ARG A 29 4.12 -10.19 14.55
N ALA A 30 5.30 -9.60 14.56
CA ALA A 30 6.43 -10.09 15.35
C ALA A 30 6.14 -10.05 16.85
N ALA A 31 5.30 -9.13 17.30
CA ALA A 31 4.81 -9.04 18.68
C ALA A 31 3.63 -10.00 18.98
N GLY A 32 3.25 -10.85 18.06
CA GLY A 32 2.19 -11.84 18.22
C GLY A 32 0.77 -11.34 17.97
N GLN A 33 0.61 -10.15 17.38
CA GLN A 33 -0.70 -9.64 16.98
C GLN A 33 -1.17 -10.28 15.67
N ASP A 34 -2.47 -10.52 15.57
CA ASP A 34 -3.09 -11.07 14.35
C ASP A 34 -3.34 -9.96 13.33
N VAL A 35 -2.29 -9.61 12.58
CA VAL A 35 -2.33 -8.62 11.53
C VAL A 35 -2.29 -9.33 10.16
N PRO A 36 -3.30 -9.15 9.30
CA PRO A 36 -3.31 -9.74 7.98
C PRO A 36 -2.11 -9.28 7.12
N PRO A 37 -1.66 -10.10 6.16
CA PRO A 37 -0.63 -9.68 5.22
C PRO A 37 -1.12 -8.55 4.33
N ILE A 38 -0.18 -7.72 3.88
CA ILE A 38 -0.43 -6.59 2.99
C ILE A 38 -0.30 -7.04 1.54
N VAL A 39 -1.24 -6.64 0.72
CA VAL A 39 -1.16 -6.67 -0.74
C VAL A 39 -1.01 -5.23 -1.22
N ILE A 40 0.13 -4.94 -1.84
CA ILE A 40 0.43 -3.60 -2.38
C ILE A 40 -0.16 -3.48 -3.78
N VAL A 41 -0.84 -2.38 -4.05
CA VAL A 41 -1.44 -2.08 -5.35
C VAL A 41 -0.74 -0.87 -5.97
N GLN A 42 -0.15 -1.08 -7.14
CA GLN A 42 0.31 0.02 -7.98
C GLN A 42 -0.86 0.59 -8.77
N THR A 43 -1.15 1.87 -8.59
CA THR A 43 -2.27 2.57 -9.23
C THR A 43 -1.88 3.24 -10.55
N THR A 44 -0.58 3.44 -10.79
CA THR A 44 -0.07 4.09 -12.00
C THR A 44 0.46 3.07 -12.99
N ASP A 45 0.22 3.29 -14.28
CA ASP A 45 0.82 2.50 -15.35
C ASP A 45 2.26 2.98 -15.63
N ASN A 46 3.18 2.59 -14.74
CA ASN A 46 4.60 2.94 -14.83
C ASN A 46 5.45 1.66 -14.90
N PRO A 47 6.13 1.39 -16.03
CA PRO A 47 6.90 0.16 -16.23
C PRO A 47 8.05 -0.03 -15.24
N GLU A 48 8.70 1.05 -14.79
CA GLU A 48 9.78 0.96 -13.79
C GLU A 48 9.25 0.52 -12.44
N ARG A 49 8.06 1.00 -12.07
CA ARG A 49 7.39 0.59 -10.83
C ARG A 49 6.86 -0.83 -10.92
N ALA A 50 6.41 -1.25 -12.11
CA ALA A 50 5.95 -2.62 -12.35
C ALA A 50 7.05 -3.66 -12.07
N ARG A 51 8.31 -3.35 -12.39
CA ARG A 51 9.45 -4.23 -12.06
C ARG A 51 9.63 -4.43 -10.56
N ARG A 52 9.27 -3.44 -9.76
CA ARG A 52 9.37 -3.52 -8.29
C ARG A 52 8.28 -4.37 -7.67
N LEU A 53 7.15 -4.54 -8.36
CA LEU A 53 6.03 -5.33 -7.84
C LEU A 53 6.40 -6.79 -7.60
N ALA A 54 7.19 -7.39 -8.50
CA ALA A 54 7.64 -8.75 -8.34
C ALA A 54 8.47 -8.96 -7.07
N GLY A 55 9.23 -7.96 -6.65
CA GLY A 55 10.02 -7.98 -5.42
C GLY A 55 9.18 -8.06 -4.15
N PHE A 56 7.94 -7.59 -4.18
CA PHE A 56 7.04 -7.67 -3.02
C PHE A 56 6.53 -9.09 -2.74
N ALA A 57 6.64 -10.00 -3.69
CA ALA A 57 6.32 -11.42 -3.48
C ALA A 57 7.47 -12.22 -2.86
N ASP A 58 8.65 -11.63 -2.72
CA ASP A 58 9.80 -12.31 -2.10
C ASP A 58 9.53 -12.53 -0.60
N PRO A 59 9.52 -13.80 -0.14
CA PRO A 59 9.29 -14.10 1.27
C PRO A 59 10.39 -13.59 2.20
N ALA A 60 11.58 -13.27 1.66
CA ALA A 60 12.63 -12.60 2.42
C ALA A 60 12.28 -11.16 2.79
N GLY A 61 11.31 -10.56 2.11
CA GLY A 61 10.88 -9.19 2.34
C GLY A 61 11.90 -8.14 1.86
N PHE A 62 11.85 -6.97 2.47
CA PHE A 62 12.72 -5.86 2.11
C PHE A 62 13.29 -5.16 3.36
N PRO A 63 14.49 -4.58 3.29
CA PRO A 63 15.09 -3.91 4.42
C PRO A 63 14.51 -2.50 4.62
N VAL A 64 14.25 -2.15 5.87
CA VAL A 64 13.98 -0.78 6.32
C VAL A 64 15.04 -0.38 7.33
N ILE A 65 15.76 0.69 7.04
CA ILE A 65 16.81 1.22 7.91
C ILE A 65 16.19 2.29 8.82
N LEU A 66 16.25 2.06 10.11
CA LEU A 66 15.82 2.99 11.14
C LEU A 66 17.05 3.73 11.67
N ARG A 67 17.04 5.05 11.55
CA ARG A 67 18.10 5.91 12.06
C ARG A 67 17.53 6.95 12.99
N GLY A 68 18.15 7.10 14.13
CA GLY A 68 17.69 8.06 15.13
C GLY A 68 18.67 8.25 16.26
N LEU A 69 18.16 8.78 17.36
CA LEU A 69 18.88 8.92 18.63
C LEU A 69 18.16 8.11 19.70
N ARG A 70 18.92 7.33 20.44
CA ARG A 70 18.44 6.64 21.64
C ARG A 70 19.32 7.07 22.82
N ASN A 71 18.71 7.70 23.80
CA ASN A 71 19.43 8.26 24.97
C ASN A 71 20.59 9.20 24.55
N GLY A 72 20.36 10.04 23.53
CA GLY A 72 21.35 10.98 23.02
C GLY A 72 22.44 10.37 22.14
N GLN A 73 22.47 9.07 21.93
CA GLN A 73 23.43 8.38 21.08
C GLN A 73 22.80 7.95 19.76
N ARG A 74 23.62 7.93 18.70
CA ARG A 74 23.18 7.40 17.39
C ARG A 74 22.73 5.96 17.54
N ASP A 75 21.49 5.69 17.08
CA ASP A 75 20.94 4.36 16.93
C ASP A 75 20.63 4.09 15.46
N GLU A 76 21.19 3.03 14.92
CA GLU A 76 20.89 2.58 13.55
C GLU A 76 20.64 1.07 13.59
N ARG A 77 19.48 0.69 13.08
CA ARG A 77 19.11 -0.73 12.94
C ARG A 77 18.41 -0.99 11.62
N THR A 78 18.60 -2.17 11.08
CA THR A 78 17.89 -2.63 9.89
C THR A 78 16.85 -3.66 10.28
N VAL A 79 15.62 -3.47 9.83
CA VAL A 79 14.52 -4.42 10.00
C VAL A 79 14.19 -5.01 8.64
N GLN A 80 14.21 -6.35 8.55
CA GLN A 80 13.75 -7.06 7.35
C GLN A 80 12.23 -7.20 7.41
N VAL A 81 11.52 -6.36 6.66
CA VAL A 81 10.05 -6.29 6.65
C VAL A 81 9.49 -7.42 5.81
N ARG A 82 8.59 -8.22 6.38
CA ARG A 82 7.95 -9.40 5.77
C ARG A 82 6.43 -9.38 5.87
N SER A 83 5.85 -8.22 6.11
CA SER A 83 4.39 -8.04 6.21
C SER A 83 3.69 -8.05 4.86
N VAL A 84 4.42 -7.80 3.77
CA VAL A 84 3.88 -7.74 2.41
C VAL A 84 3.93 -9.12 1.77
N ARG A 85 2.77 -9.55 1.24
CA ARG A 85 2.63 -10.84 0.57
C ARG A 85 2.94 -10.76 -0.92
N GLU A 86 2.45 -9.72 -1.59
CA GLU A 86 2.55 -9.55 -3.03
C GLU A 86 2.27 -8.12 -3.46
N GLY A 87 2.63 -7.80 -4.70
CA GLY A 87 2.27 -6.57 -5.38
C GLY A 87 1.39 -6.85 -6.59
N LEU A 88 0.35 -6.06 -6.78
CA LEU A 88 -0.56 -6.09 -7.92
C LEU A 88 -0.53 -4.77 -8.68
N SER A 89 -0.74 -4.82 -9.98
CA SER A 89 -0.95 -3.64 -10.81
C SER A 89 -2.44 -3.45 -11.09
N ALA A 90 -2.99 -2.29 -10.76
CA ALA A 90 -4.38 -1.98 -11.09
C ALA A 90 -4.66 -2.00 -12.59
N ALA A 91 -3.64 -1.74 -13.42
CA ALA A 91 -3.77 -1.78 -14.88
C ALA A 91 -3.86 -3.20 -15.45
N VAL A 92 -3.27 -4.19 -14.78
CA VAL A 92 -3.14 -5.56 -15.29
C VAL A 92 -3.95 -6.56 -14.48
N ASP A 93 -3.98 -6.39 -13.15
CA ASP A 93 -4.55 -7.36 -12.22
C ASP A 93 -5.92 -6.95 -11.67
N TRP A 94 -6.67 -6.15 -12.42
CA TRP A 94 -7.92 -5.54 -11.94
C TRP A 94 -8.94 -6.58 -11.44
N ASP A 95 -9.17 -7.64 -12.20
CA ASP A 95 -10.15 -8.68 -11.80
C ASP A 95 -9.77 -9.36 -10.49
N ARG A 96 -8.48 -9.61 -10.29
CA ARG A 96 -7.98 -10.16 -9.03
C ARG A 96 -8.13 -9.17 -7.90
N LEU A 97 -7.86 -7.89 -8.16
CA LEU A 97 -8.03 -6.82 -7.17
C LEU A 97 -9.48 -6.71 -6.69
N VAL A 98 -10.44 -6.73 -7.63
CA VAL A 98 -11.88 -6.73 -7.32
C VAL A 98 -12.26 -7.97 -6.51
N THR A 99 -11.77 -9.14 -6.89
CA THR A 99 -12.02 -10.38 -6.14
C THR A 99 -11.52 -10.28 -4.70
N LEU A 100 -10.29 -9.79 -4.49
CA LEU A 100 -9.75 -9.59 -3.14
C LEU A 100 -10.58 -8.58 -2.36
N ALA A 101 -10.92 -7.44 -2.98
CA ALA A 101 -11.68 -6.37 -2.33
C ALA A 101 -13.05 -6.85 -1.83
N THR A 102 -13.68 -7.79 -2.55
CA THR A 102 -15.01 -8.30 -2.22
C THR A 102 -15.02 -9.51 -1.30
N THR A 103 -13.88 -10.21 -1.15
CA THR A 103 -13.86 -11.51 -0.43
C THR A 103 -12.90 -11.56 0.76
N ALA A 104 -11.85 -10.75 0.78
CA ALA A 104 -10.73 -10.93 1.71
C ALA A 104 -10.28 -9.64 2.41
N VAL A 105 -10.57 -8.47 1.86
CA VAL A 105 -10.06 -7.21 2.39
C VAL A 105 -10.72 -6.85 3.71
N THR A 106 -9.87 -6.61 4.72
CA THR A 106 -10.29 -6.14 6.03
C THR A 106 -10.02 -4.65 6.24
N HIS A 107 -8.95 -4.14 5.62
CA HIS A 107 -8.53 -2.74 5.73
C HIS A 107 -7.99 -2.26 4.40
N ILE A 108 -8.18 -0.99 4.13
CA ILE A 108 -7.60 -0.29 2.98
C ILE A 108 -6.71 0.82 3.52
N VAL A 109 -5.50 0.91 3.00
CA VAL A 109 -4.52 1.94 3.34
C VAL A 109 -4.07 2.64 2.08
N SER A 110 -4.00 3.96 2.12
CA SER A 110 -3.42 4.78 1.06
C SER A 110 -2.71 5.99 1.66
N ASN A 111 -1.80 6.58 0.90
CA ASN A 111 -1.30 7.90 1.19
C ASN A 111 -1.43 8.80 -0.05
N THR A 112 -1.68 10.07 0.18
CA THR A 112 -1.84 11.06 -0.86
C THR A 112 -0.77 12.13 -0.68
N GLY A 113 0.01 12.40 -1.73
CA GLY A 113 0.94 13.52 -1.77
C GLY A 113 0.21 14.85 -1.96
N ASP A 114 0.93 15.97 -1.77
CA ASP A 114 0.36 17.33 -1.80
C ASP A 114 -0.45 17.60 -3.07
N MET A 115 0.03 17.13 -4.22
CA MET A 115 -0.67 17.28 -5.51
C MET A 115 -1.98 16.52 -5.60
N GLY A 116 -2.15 15.47 -4.80
CA GLY A 116 -3.40 14.71 -4.75
C GLY A 116 -4.55 15.45 -4.08
N TYR A 117 -4.25 16.51 -3.35
CA TYR A 117 -5.27 17.40 -2.75
C TYR A 117 -5.64 18.58 -3.65
N ALA A 118 -4.97 18.72 -4.80
CA ALA A 118 -5.32 19.76 -5.77
C ALA A 118 -6.61 19.37 -6.48
N ILE A 119 -7.62 20.23 -6.39
CA ILE A 119 -8.89 20.04 -7.09
C ILE A 119 -8.68 20.40 -8.56
N ALA A 120 -8.96 19.49 -9.48
CA ALA A 120 -8.91 19.75 -10.90
C ALA A 120 -9.94 20.82 -11.29
N GLU A 121 -9.64 21.63 -12.33
CA GLU A 121 -10.54 22.70 -12.75
C GLU A 121 -11.98 22.23 -13.08
N PRO A 122 -12.18 21.07 -13.74
CA PRO A 122 -13.51 20.53 -13.98
C PRO A 122 -14.29 20.21 -12.70
N ASP A 123 -13.58 19.88 -11.61
CA ASP A 123 -14.18 19.50 -10.33
C ASP A 123 -14.49 20.72 -9.43
N ARG A 124 -14.01 21.90 -9.79
CA ARG A 124 -14.32 23.15 -9.08
C ARG A 124 -15.71 23.68 -9.37
N ALA A 125 -16.27 23.34 -10.52
CA ALA A 125 -17.68 23.53 -10.78
C ALA A 125 -18.48 22.55 -9.90
N ALA A 126 -19.56 23.01 -9.29
CA ALA A 126 -20.41 22.13 -8.50
C ALA A 126 -20.82 20.92 -9.35
N PRO A 127 -20.47 19.69 -8.95
CA PRO A 127 -20.87 18.52 -9.73
C PRO A 127 -22.38 18.41 -9.74
N GLY A 128 -22.94 18.14 -10.90
CA GLY A 128 -24.33 17.72 -11.00
C GLY A 128 -24.49 16.40 -10.23
N ASP A 129 -25.70 16.13 -9.75
CA ASP A 129 -26.00 14.91 -9.03
C ASP A 129 -25.53 13.67 -9.81
N GLY A 130 -24.73 12.84 -9.18
CA GLY A 130 -24.21 11.58 -9.75
C GLY A 130 -22.92 11.69 -10.57
N MET A 131 -22.28 12.84 -10.65
CA MET A 131 -20.94 12.95 -11.27
C MET A 131 -19.83 12.60 -10.28
N VAL A 132 -18.95 11.71 -10.69
CA VAL A 132 -17.68 11.48 -9.99
C VAL A 132 -16.70 12.59 -10.37
N PRO A 133 -16.06 13.27 -9.41
CA PRO A 133 -15.05 14.27 -9.70
C PRO A 133 -13.93 13.71 -10.59
N ALA A 134 -13.49 14.50 -11.58
CA ALA A 134 -12.44 14.07 -12.52
C ALA A 134 -11.11 13.79 -11.81
N SER A 135 -10.84 14.44 -10.67
CA SER A 135 -9.68 14.16 -9.82
C SER A 135 -9.64 12.75 -9.24
N PHE A 136 -10.79 12.06 -9.15
CA PHE A 136 -10.88 10.67 -8.71
C PHE A 136 -10.94 9.66 -9.86
N ALA A 137 -11.20 10.11 -11.08
CA ALA A 137 -11.28 9.24 -12.25
C ALA A 137 -9.91 8.72 -12.73
N GLY A 138 -8.82 9.26 -12.21
CA GLY A 138 -7.43 8.90 -12.56
C GLY A 138 -6.63 8.28 -11.40
N CYS A 139 -7.29 7.88 -10.32
CA CYS A 139 -6.65 7.18 -9.20
C CYS A 139 -6.67 5.68 -9.41
#